data_2d23f6dd9758406df67f717e43a9a9d4
#
_entry.id   2d23f6dd9758406df67f717e43a9a9d4
#
_cell.length_a   1.000
_cell.length_b   1.000
_cell.length_c   1.000
_cell.angle_alpha   90.00
_cell.angle_beta   90.00
_cell.angle_gamma   90.00
#
_symmetry.space_group_name_H-M   'P 1'
#
loop_
_entity.id
_entity.type
_entity.pdbx_description
1 polymer ?
#
loop_
_entity_poly.entity_id
_entity_poly.type
_entity_poly.pdbx_seq_one_letter_code
_entity_poly.pdbx_strand_id
1 'polypeptide(L)'
;MSGGSGGKKKLSKAERLRLQKEEEDRRLIEEEEARLRAEQEEAERLEKERIVREERERLEAKDQERRGTELAELRSLEENFLWARQWKADYRAHAKWEHYMQCDGSPDPAVPQEINTFMSLWQENKNEDIEFVIKKGNQVLNLIEKLNFLLLDTPPNELMEEVIAQYQESILELQSLLHQKYNEATEHLLKKASTFADSDSGNMDVVIKDKNITFCIWGNLKKNARFKNHMFCDAENGFDLPKTVATSDVAVRILHTHYDHISPLQLIPKQHLKVQALESKPELTVLYDMKEEKEEEQKSGEDSDLVIEKESDGRKLLDVGLETYPYPPESEETEDATYPRIGVTLRLLDSVIFFEEPMVARWDSAGKQWRTDGISDIKYKMKEKQISFEMDAFYTITLIQDAHLNMPYQSWELRPNGTDELLFTIVTAFAEVQMQIKDNQCMLSSIIMDGSEQLSHLTGKWTSPIDLTVALKKAGVNIFPSDYSYKYVCVNKKTLLAEVTSYQQMALVASAFAFSWSKWNLASGQDQVVFKVSEHLKTDAVKDEDWSLYMFNGQRAQRLKISETSEAFSEDLAENTEFHSTLYHLIKDFASEGAIEKVKKASCLFIDAIYQLLIATRVLTYS
;
A
#
# COMPACT_ATOMS: atom_id res chain seq x y z
N MET A 1 -71.37 56.82 -29.39
CA MET A 1 -71.91 57.79 -28.43
C MET A 1 -71.58 57.36 -27.06
N SER A 2 -70.88 58.25 -26.39
CA SER A 2 -70.69 58.65 -25.01
C SER A 2 -70.08 57.56 -24.10
N GLY A 3 -68.91 57.60 -23.62
CA GLY A 3 -68.26 58.72 -22.96
C GLY A 3 -68.54 58.67 -21.47
N GLY A 4 -67.74 57.97 -20.68
CA GLY A 4 -67.77 57.94 -19.23
C GLY A 4 -66.37 58.04 -18.64
N SER A 5 -65.86 59.26 -18.61
CA SER A 5 -64.65 59.64 -17.91
C SER A 5 -64.87 59.57 -16.38
N GLY A 6 -64.32 58.55 -15.73
CA GLY A 6 -64.23 58.50 -14.25
C GLY A 6 -63.09 59.36 -13.73
N GLY A 7 -63.36 60.56 -13.32
CA GLY A 7 -62.42 61.49 -12.70
C GLY A 7 -61.87 60.95 -11.40
N LYS A 8 -60.55 60.72 -11.35
CA LYS A 8 -59.82 60.47 -10.09
C LYS A 8 -59.92 61.73 -9.21
N LYS A 9 -60.74 61.67 -8.16
CA LYS A 9 -60.77 62.71 -7.10
C LYS A 9 -59.34 62.78 -6.47
N LYS A 10 -58.68 63.92 -6.66
CA LYS A 10 -57.42 64.22 -5.96
C LYS A 10 -57.77 64.35 -4.46
N LEU A 11 -57.25 63.40 -3.69
CA LEU A 11 -57.29 63.44 -2.22
C LEU A 11 -56.76 64.78 -1.69
N SER A 12 -57.43 65.36 -0.69
CA SER A 12 -57.02 66.60 -0.04
C SER A 12 -55.68 66.41 0.68
N LYS A 13 -54.93 67.49 0.87
CA LYS A 13 -53.62 67.46 1.55
C LYS A 13 -53.70 66.86 2.98
N ALA A 14 -54.84 67.04 3.66
CA ALA A 14 -55.12 66.46 4.97
C ALA A 14 -55.36 64.94 4.95
N GLU A 15 -56.06 64.46 3.91
CA GLU A 15 -56.29 63.02 3.72
C GLU A 15 -55.00 62.27 3.32
N ARG A 16 -54.14 62.90 2.53
CA ARG A 16 -52.81 62.32 2.23
C ARG A 16 -51.91 62.21 3.47
N LEU A 17 -51.96 63.20 4.33
CA LEU A 17 -51.17 63.20 5.60
C LEU A 17 -51.70 62.14 6.56
N ARG A 18 -53.02 61.93 6.63
CA ARG A 18 -53.64 60.86 7.41
C ARG A 18 -53.23 59.46 6.88
N LEU A 19 -53.37 59.25 5.58
CA LEU A 19 -52.96 57.97 4.94
C LEU A 19 -51.47 57.69 5.12
N GLN A 20 -50.61 58.71 5.03
CA GLN A 20 -49.18 58.54 5.29
C GLN A 20 -48.90 58.17 6.75
N LYS A 21 -49.63 58.79 7.70
CA LYS A 21 -49.46 58.46 9.11
C LYS A 21 -50.00 57.06 9.46
N GLU A 22 -51.12 56.65 8.89
CA GLU A 22 -51.67 55.29 9.03
C GLU A 22 -50.76 54.24 8.37
N GLU A 23 -50.08 54.60 7.29
CA GLU A 23 -49.11 53.70 6.62
C GLU A 23 -47.80 53.61 7.39
N GLU A 24 -47.38 54.70 8.01
CA GLU A 24 -46.19 54.76 8.91
C GLU A 24 -46.43 54.01 10.23
N ASP A 25 -47.60 54.20 10.84
CA ASP A 25 -48.02 53.46 12.04
C ASP A 25 -48.16 51.94 11.75
N ARG A 26 -48.67 51.56 10.57
CA ARG A 26 -48.75 50.16 10.13
C ARG A 26 -47.39 49.54 9.93
N ARG A 27 -46.44 50.27 9.31
CA ARG A 27 -45.04 49.82 9.15
C ARG A 27 -44.35 49.64 10.50
N LEU A 28 -44.56 50.56 11.44
CA LEU A 28 -44.00 50.46 12.79
C LEU A 28 -44.53 49.23 13.54
N ILE A 29 -45.83 48.93 13.42
CA ILE A 29 -46.46 47.76 14.03
C ILE A 29 -45.93 46.47 13.36
N GLU A 30 -45.82 46.42 12.03
CA GLU A 30 -45.24 45.28 11.29
C GLU A 30 -43.76 45.04 11.65
N GLU A 31 -43.00 46.14 11.85
CA GLU A 31 -41.59 46.08 12.22
C GLU A 31 -41.41 45.59 13.67
N GLU A 32 -42.30 46.01 14.57
CA GLU A 32 -42.33 45.56 15.97
C GLU A 32 -42.79 44.10 16.10
N GLU A 33 -43.79 43.68 15.33
CA GLU A 33 -44.19 42.26 15.25
C GLU A 33 -43.11 41.36 14.63
N ALA A 34 -42.40 41.84 13.59
CA ALA A 34 -41.28 41.12 12.98
C ALA A 34 -40.10 40.99 13.98
N ARG A 35 -39.82 42.04 14.76
CA ARG A 35 -38.80 42.00 15.81
C ARG A 35 -39.15 41.01 16.92
N LEU A 36 -40.42 41.03 17.39
CA LEU A 36 -40.91 40.11 18.41
C LEU A 36 -40.88 38.63 17.93
N ARG A 37 -41.23 38.38 16.65
CA ARG A 37 -41.12 37.03 16.08
C ARG A 37 -39.66 36.57 15.99
N ALA A 38 -38.75 37.45 15.54
CA ALA A 38 -37.32 37.13 15.48
C ALA A 38 -36.74 36.86 16.88
N GLU A 39 -37.16 37.61 17.88
CA GLU A 39 -36.75 37.44 19.27
C GLU A 39 -37.30 36.14 19.89
N GLN A 40 -38.52 35.74 19.53
CA GLN A 40 -39.12 34.45 19.90
C GLN A 40 -38.43 33.27 19.21
N GLU A 41 -38.14 33.36 17.92
CA GLU A 41 -37.42 32.35 17.19
C GLU A 41 -35.97 32.15 17.71
N GLU A 42 -35.34 33.26 18.07
CA GLU A 42 -34.00 33.21 18.67
C GLU A 42 -34.03 32.61 20.09
N ALA A 43 -35.02 32.95 20.92
CA ALA A 43 -35.22 32.35 22.24
C ALA A 43 -35.50 30.83 22.14
N GLU A 44 -36.36 30.41 21.21
CA GLU A 44 -36.63 28.99 20.97
C GLU A 44 -35.38 28.24 20.47
N ARG A 45 -34.56 28.87 19.61
CA ARG A 45 -33.31 28.28 19.15
C ARG A 45 -32.33 28.11 20.30
N LEU A 46 -32.14 29.13 21.12
CA LEU A 46 -31.25 29.08 22.28
C LEU A 46 -31.70 28.03 23.32
N GLU A 47 -33.02 27.91 23.52
CA GLU A 47 -33.56 26.90 24.43
C GLU A 47 -33.34 25.47 23.89
N LYS A 48 -33.53 25.25 22.57
CA LYS A 48 -33.21 23.98 21.94
C LYS A 48 -31.73 23.66 22.05
N GLU A 49 -30.87 24.66 21.78
CA GLU A 49 -29.41 24.49 21.93
C GLU A 49 -29.00 24.16 23.38
N ARG A 50 -29.68 24.78 24.38
CA ARG A 50 -29.46 24.48 25.81
C ARG A 50 -29.83 23.03 26.14
N ILE A 51 -30.99 22.56 25.70
CA ILE A 51 -31.48 21.20 25.95
C ILE A 51 -30.51 20.17 25.30
N VAL A 52 -30.10 20.42 24.07
CA VAL A 52 -29.15 19.54 23.36
C VAL A 52 -27.81 19.51 24.10
N ARG A 53 -27.33 20.64 24.61
CA ARG A 53 -26.09 20.71 25.39
C ARG A 53 -26.17 19.95 26.70
N GLU A 54 -27.24 20.13 27.46
CA GLU A 54 -27.48 19.43 28.73
C GLU A 54 -27.59 17.91 28.52
N GLU A 55 -28.23 17.48 27.43
CA GLU A 55 -28.32 16.07 27.09
C GLU A 55 -26.95 15.50 26.70
N ARG A 56 -26.17 16.24 25.91
CA ARG A 56 -24.81 15.86 25.55
C ARG A 56 -23.90 15.74 26.78
N GLU A 57 -23.92 16.71 27.67
CA GLU A 57 -23.16 16.68 28.95
C GLU A 57 -23.54 15.47 29.80
N ARG A 58 -24.82 15.11 29.85
CA ARG A 58 -25.31 13.93 30.56
C ARG A 58 -24.76 12.63 29.92
N LEU A 59 -24.74 12.54 28.58
CA LEU A 59 -24.21 11.39 27.88
C LEU A 59 -22.70 11.28 28.04
N GLU A 60 -21.98 12.42 28.03
CA GLU A 60 -20.54 12.46 28.29
C GLU A 60 -20.19 12.02 29.72
N ALA A 61 -20.96 12.42 30.71
CA ALA A 61 -20.78 11.99 32.09
C ALA A 61 -20.97 10.47 32.23
N LYS A 62 -21.96 9.89 31.53
CA LYS A 62 -22.17 8.42 31.50
C LYS A 62 -21.02 7.68 30.85
N ASP A 63 -20.49 8.21 29.71
CA ASP A 63 -19.32 7.62 29.05
C ASP A 63 -18.12 7.61 30.01
N GLN A 64 -17.88 8.74 30.69
CA GLN A 64 -16.78 8.85 31.65
C GLN A 64 -16.91 7.87 32.83
N GLU A 65 -18.12 7.61 33.31
CA GLU A 65 -18.36 6.63 34.38
C GLU A 65 -18.05 5.20 33.94
N ARG A 66 -18.41 4.83 32.70
CA ARG A 66 -18.21 3.48 32.15
C ARG A 66 -16.81 3.25 31.61
N ARG A 67 -16.07 4.31 31.32
CA ARG A 67 -14.78 4.25 30.62
C ARG A 67 -13.81 3.24 31.21
N GLY A 68 -13.69 3.20 32.53
CA GLY A 68 -12.78 2.27 33.21
C GLY A 68 -13.12 0.80 32.97
N THR A 69 -14.40 0.46 32.99
CA THR A 69 -14.89 -0.91 32.77
C THR A 69 -14.80 -1.31 31.31
N GLU A 70 -15.16 -0.43 30.38
CA GLU A 70 -15.06 -0.68 28.94
C GLU A 70 -13.62 -0.88 28.49
N LEU A 71 -12.69 -0.04 28.95
CA LEU A 71 -11.26 -0.21 28.63
C LEU A 71 -10.68 -1.49 29.26
N ALA A 72 -11.13 -1.91 30.43
CA ALA A 72 -10.68 -3.16 31.04
C ALA A 72 -11.17 -4.40 30.24
N GLU A 73 -12.43 -4.39 29.78
CA GLU A 73 -12.98 -5.46 28.94
C GLU A 73 -12.26 -5.51 27.58
N LEU A 74 -12.01 -4.33 26.95
CA LEU A 74 -11.27 -4.26 25.70
C LEU A 74 -9.86 -4.85 25.82
N ARG A 75 -9.12 -4.50 26.90
CA ARG A 75 -7.78 -5.05 27.15
C ARG A 75 -7.78 -6.57 27.23
N SER A 76 -8.80 -7.16 27.85
CA SER A 76 -8.93 -8.62 27.89
C SER A 76 -9.13 -9.23 26.49
N LEU A 77 -9.85 -8.53 25.61
CA LEU A 77 -10.00 -8.97 24.21
C LEU A 77 -8.71 -8.77 23.40
N GLU A 78 -7.96 -7.72 23.66
CA GLU A 78 -6.68 -7.44 23.01
C GLU A 78 -5.59 -8.47 23.36
N GLU A 79 -5.77 -9.26 24.43
CA GLU A 79 -4.91 -10.43 24.73
C GLU A 79 -4.85 -11.43 23.56
N ASN A 80 -5.85 -11.47 22.70
CA ASN A 80 -5.82 -12.28 21.47
C ASN A 80 -4.61 -11.96 20.59
N PHE A 81 -4.22 -10.69 20.48
CA PHE A 81 -3.02 -10.30 19.71
C PHE A 81 -1.73 -10.80 20.37
N LEU A 82 -1.67 -10.85 21.71
CA LEU A 82 -0.52 -11.39 22.42
C LEU A 82 -0.43 -12.91 22.22
N TRP A 83 -1.55 -13.62 22.28
CA TRP A 83 -1.58 -15.07 22.03
C TRP A 83 -1.20 -15.39 20.58
N ALA A 84 -1.68 -14.63 19.62
CA ALA A 84 -1.28 -14.80 18.22
C ALA A 84 0.24 -14.59 18.04
N ARG A 85 0.83 -13.59 18.68
CA ARG A 85 2.28 -13.34 18.66
C ARG A 85 3.04 -14.51 19.28
N GLN A 86 2.62 -14.99 20.44
CA GLN A 86 3.25 -16.12 21.10
C GLN A 86 3.20 -17.37 20.20
N TRP A 87 2.05 -17.66 19.62
CA TRP A 87 1.91 -18.78 18.69
C TRP A 87 2.86 -18.66 17.49
N LYS A 88 3.00 -17.48 16.91
CA LYS A 88 3.93 -17.24 15.81
C LYS A 88 5.38 -17.41 16.23
N ALA A 89 5.76 -16.97 17.43
CA ALA A 89 7.09 -17.19 17.98
C ALA A 89 7.39 -18.68 18.16
N ASP A 90 6.45 -19.43 18.71
CA ASP A 90 6.56 -20.89 18.87
C ASP A 90 6.63 -21.60 17.52
N TYR A 91 5.85 -21.15 16.53
CA TYR A 91 5.88 -21.68 15.17
C TYR A 91 7.24 -21.45 14.50
N ARG A 92 7.83 -20.23 14.63
CA ARG A 92 9.18 -19.94 14.11
C ARG A 92 10.24 -20.83 14.77
N ALA A 93 10.14 -21.02 16.08
CA ALA A 93 11.06 -21.91 16.81
C ALA A 93 10.95 -23.35 16.35
N HIS A 94 9.72 -23.82 16.09
CA HIS A 94 9.48 -25.17 15.57
C HIS A 94 9.97 -25.32 14.12
N ALA A 95 9.71 -24.35 13.26
CA ALA A 95 10.19 -24.33 11.88
C ALA A 95 11.73 -24.37 11.81
N LYS A 96 12.43 -23.69 12.75
CA LYS A 96 13.88 -23.76 12.88
C LYS A 96 14.37 -25.16 13.25
N TRP A 97 13.66 -25.83 14.17
CA TRP A 97 13.95 -27.21 14.52
C TRP A 97 13.71 -28.18 13.36
N GLU A 98 12.60 -28.03 12.62
CA GLU A 98 12.31 -28.85 11.44
C GLU A 98 13.38 -28.69 10.36
N HIS A 99 13.84 -27.45 10.11
CA HIS A 99 14.93 -27.17 9.18
C HIS A 99 16.21 -27.90 9.57
N TYR A 100 16.58 -27.82 10.85
CA TYR A 100 17.74 -28.55 11.37
C TYR A 100 17.63 -30.07 11.17
N MET A 101 16.43 -30.64 11.34
CA MET A 101 16.18 -32.08 11.18
C MET A 101 16.17 -32.54 9.72
N GLN A 102 15.97 -31.65 8.75
CA GLN A 102 15.97 -32.01 7.31
C GLN A 102 17.35 -32.45 6.83
N CYS A 103 18.42 -31.89 7.36
CA CYS A 103 19.82 -32.21 7.04
C CYS A 103 20.09 -32.19 5.51
N ASP A 104 19.44 -31.28 4.77
CA ASP A 104 19.57 -31.17 3.31
C ASP A 104 20.80 -30.38 2.84
N GLY A 105 21.59 -29.89 3.80
CA GLY A 105 22.78 -29.08 3.55
C GLY A 105 22.48 -27.62 3.19
N SER A 106 21.22 -27.18 3.25
CA SER A 106 20.89 -25.78 3.10
C SER A 106 21.19 -25.02 4.41
N PRO A 107 21.76 -23.79 4.33
CA PRO A 107 22.07 -23.00 5.52
C PRO A 107 20.78 -22.52 6.19
N ASP A 108 20.80 -22.44 7.53
CA ASP A 108 19.72 -21.79 8.29
C ASP A 108 19.77 -20.27 8.02
N PRO A 109 18.71 -19.67 7.49
CA PRO A 109 18.67 -18.23 7.21
C PRO A 109 18.81 -17.37 8.48
N ALA A 110 18.45 -17.91 9.65
CA ALA A 110 18.61 -17.22 10.93
C ALA A 110 20.04 -17.30 11.51
N VAL A 111 20.96 -18.02 10.86
CA VAL A 111 22.35 -18.22 11.32
C VAL A 111 23.34 -17.68 10.28
N PRO A 112 23.81 -16.44 10.41
CA PRO A 112 24.70 -15.81 9.43
C PRO A 112 26.00 -16.57 9.17
N GLN A 113 26.52 -17.28 10.17
CA GLN A 113 27.75 -18.08 10.03
C GLN A 113 27.56 -19.25 9.03
N GLU A 114 26.37 -19.85 8.98
CA GLU A 114 26.07 -20.90 8.01
C GLU A 114 25.97 -20.33 6.59
N ILE A 115 25.33 -19.14 6.45
CA ILE A 115 25.25 -18.42 5.18
C ILE A 115 26.66 -18.08 4.68
N ASN A 116 27.50 -17.52 5.52
CA ASN A 116 28.89 -17.17 5.17
C ASN A 116 29.71 -18.40 4.78
N THR A 117 29.54 -19.50 5.49
CA THR A 117 30.19 -20.78 5.16
C THR A 117 29.71 -21.28 3.80
N PHE A 118 28.39 -21.26 3.54
CA PHE A 118 27.82 -21.66 2.25
C PHE A 118 28.37 -20.81 1.11
N MET A 119 28.42 -19.48 1.28
CA MET A 119 28.96 -18.56 0.28
C MET A 119 30.45 -18.82 0.01
N SER A 120 31.26 -18.96 1.06
CA SER A 120 32.71 -19.22 0.93
C SER A 120 32.97 -20.52 0.18
N LEU A 121 32.27 -21.61 0.54
CA LEU A 121 32.41 -22.91 -0.14
C LEU A 121 32.00 -22.82 -1.60
N TRP A 122 30.94 -22.09 -1.92
CA TRP A 122 30.52 -21.93 -3.31
C TRP A 122 31.48 -21.04 -4.10
N GLN A 123 32.05 -20.02 -3.50
CA GLN A 123 33.02 -19.12 -4.11
C GLN A 123 34.31 -19.86 -4.52
N GLU A 124 34.75 -20.84 -3.72
CA GLU A 124 35.93 -21.66 -4.02
C GLU A 124 35.76 -22.57 -5.24
N ASN A 125 34.53 -23.02 -5.52
CA ASN A 125 34.24 -23.87 -6.66
C ASN A 125 34.36 -23.09 -7.97
N LYS A 126 35.33 -23.44 -8.81
CA LYS A 126 35.56 -22.82 -10.13
C LYS A 126 35.16 -23.76 -11.27
N ASN A 127 34.91 -23.17 -12.43
CA ASN A 127 34.60 -23.91 -13.67
C ASN A 127 33.33 -24.77 -13.59
N GLU A 128 32.34 -24.36 -12.82
CA GLU A 128 31.02 -24.99 -12.75
C GLU A 128 30.28 -24.80 -14.10
N ASP A 129 29.52 -25.81 -14.50
CA ASP A 129 28.67 -25.70 -15.67
C ASP A 129 27.47 -24.77 -15.45
N ILE A 130 27.04 -24.09 -16.52
CA ILE A 130 25.97 -23.07 -16.42
C ILE A 130 24.65 -23.66 -15.89
N GLU A 131 24.28 -24.88 -16.29
CA GLU A 131 23.04 -25.52 -15.80
C GLU A 131 23.13 -25.81 -14.31
N PHE A 132 24.29 -26.25 -13.83
CA PHE A 132 24.52 -26.46 -12.41
C PHE A 132 24.45 -25.13 -11.60
N VAL A 133 25.04 -24.04 -12.13
CA VAL A 133 24.99 -22.71 -11.51
C VAL A 133 23.57 -22.20 -11.47
N ILE A 134 22.75 -22.39 -12.52
CA ILE A 134 21.33 -22.01 -12.52
C ILE A 134 20.57 -22.79 -11.43
N LYS A 135 20.78 -24.10 -11.34
CA LYS A 135 20.12 -24.93 -10.32
C LYS A 135 20.51 -24.52 -8.88
N LYS A 136 21.78 -24.26 -8.66
CA LYS A 136 22.28 -23.78 -7.34
C LYS A 136 21.82 -22.35 -7.06
N GLY A 137 21.72 -21.51 -8.09
CA GLY A 137 21.13 -20.18 -8.04
C GLY A 137 19.70 -20.17 -7.51
N ASN A 138 18.89 -21.16 -7.86
CA ASN A 138 17.54 -21.30 -7.31
C ASN A 138 17.55 -21.56 -5.79
N GLN A 139 18.55 -22.27 -5.25
CA GLN A 139 18.72 -22.45 -3.80
C GLN A 139 19.07 -21.12 -3.13
N VAL A 140 19.97 -20.34 -3.75
CA VAL A 140 20.34 -18.99 -3.26
C VAL A 140 19.14 -18.04 -3.27
N LEU A 141 18.36 -18.03 -4.34
CA LEU A 141 17.15 -17.20 -4.42
C LEU A 141 16.11 -17.57 -3.35
N ASN A 142 15.92 -18.86 -3.08
CA ASN A 142 15.07 -19.32 -2.00
C ASN A 142 15.59 -18.87 -0.62
N LEU A 143 16.92 -18.90 -0.42
CA LEU A 143 17.52 -18.39 0.81
C LEU A 143 17.30 -16.89 0.99
N ILE A 144 17.45 -16.11 -0.08
CA ILE A 144 17.16 -14.68 -0.09
C ILE A 144 15.68 -14.42 0.23
N GLU A 145 14.75 -15.20 -0.33
CA GLU A 145 13.32 -15.10 -0.01
C GLU A 145 13.03 -15.39 1.46
N LYS A 146 13.66 -16.41 2.04
CA LYS A 146 13.55 -16.71 3.47
C LYS A 146 14.11 -15.59 4.35
N LEU A 147 15.24 -15.00 3.99
CA LEU A 147 15.81 -13.84 4.71
C LEU A 147 14.88 -12.61 4.66
N ASN A 148 14.34 -12.31 3.48
CA ASN A 148 13.35 -11.23 3.33
C ASN A 148 12.08 -11.51 4.16
N PHE A 149 11.62 -12.75 4.20
CA PHE A 149 10.48 -13.15 5.02
C PHE A 149 10.76 -12.94 6.51
N LEU A 150 11.94 -13.33 7.00
CA LEU A 150 12.35 -13.10 8.40
C LEU A 150 12.38 -11.61 8.75
N LEU A 151 12.84 -10.75 7.83
CA LEU A 151 12.82 -9.30 8.02
C LEU A 151 11.41 -8.71 8.13
N LEU A 152 10.42 -9.32 7.49
CA LEU A 152 9.03 -8.88 7.48
C LEU A 152 8.19 -9.50 8.60
N ASP A 153 8.40 -10.78 8.93
CA ASP A 153 7.59 -11.53 9.91
C ASP A 153 8.05 -11.33 11.36
N THR A 154 9.33 -11.03 11.57
CA THR A 154 9.85 -10.86 12.93
C THR A 154 9.47 -9.48 13.47
N PRO A 155 8.81 -9.40 14.64
CA PRO A 155 8.46 -8.12 15.25
C PRO A 155 9.71 -7.25 15.53
N PRO A 156 9.62 -5.92 15.37
CA PRO A 156 10.76 -5.02 15.56
C PRO A 156 11.36 -5.03 16.95
N ASN A 157 10.58 -5.36 17.97
CA ASN A 157 11.06 -5.49 19.34
C ASN A 157 11.91 -6.75 19.56
N GLU A 158 11.77 -7.75 18.68
CA GLU A 158 12.57 -8.98 18.68
C GLU A 158 13.77 -8.88 17.73
N LEU A 159 13.75 -7.94 16.78
CA LEU A 159 14.76 -7.77 15.75
C LEU A 159 15.64 -6.55 16.05
N MET A 160 16.86 -6.79 16.55
CA MET A 160 17.84 -5.73 16.79
C MET A 160 18.31 -5.11 15.47
N GLU A 161 18.63 -3.82 15.46
CA GLU A 161 19.13 -3.11 14.25
C GLU A 161 20.36 -3.78 13.64
N GLU A 162 21.23 -4.36 14.46
CA GLU A 162 22.41 -5.10 14.03
C GLU A 162 22.04 -6.36 13.23
N VAL A 163 21.00 -7.09 13.66
CA VAL A 163 20.53 -8.30 12.98
C VAL A 163 19.87 -7.94 11.64
N ILE A 164 19.11 -6.84 11.60
CA ILE A 164 18.53 -6.32 10.36
C ILE A 164 19.64 -6.01 9.35
N ALA A 165 20.65 -5.24 9.77
CA ALA A 165 21.80 -4.90 8.93
C ALA A 165 22.51 -6.15 8.41
N GLN A 166 22.69 -7.15 9.26
CA GLN A 166 23.36 -8.40 8.93
C GLN A 166 22.56 -9.23 7.91
N TYR A 167 21.24 -9.32 8.04
CA TYR A 167 20.40 -9.99 7.03
C TYR A 167 20.44 -9.26 5.69
N GLN A 168 20.38 -7.92 5.70
CA GLN A 168 20.47 -7.11 4.49
C GLN A 168 21.83 -7.27 3.79
N GLU A 169 22.93 -7.28 4.56
CA GLU A 169 24.27 -7.53 4.03
C GLU A 169 24.37 -8.93 3.42
N SER A 170 23.89 -9.96 4.11
CA SER A 170 23.86 -11.34 3.58
C SER A 170 23.06 -11.45 2.28
N ILE A 171 21.93 -10.76 2.14
CA ILE A 171 21.15 -10.73 0.90
C ILE A 171 21.98 -10.11 -0.24
N LEU A 172 22.62 -8.96 -0.01
CA LEU A 172 23.44 -8.29 -1.01
C LEU A 172 24.64 -9.13 -1.44
N GLU A 173 25.31 -9.78 -0.50
CA GLU A 173 26.44 -10.66 -0.77
C GLU A 173 26.03 -11.91 -1.57
N LEU A 174 24.90 -12.53 -1.21
CA LEU A 174 24.31 -13.65 -1.96
C LEU A 174 23.96 -13.25 -3.40
N GLN A 175 23.35 -12.08 -3.60
CA GLN A 175 23.03 -11.55 -4.93
C GLN A 175 24.30 -11.29 -5.75
N SER A 176 25.30 -10.68 -5.15
CA SER A 176 26.59 -10.41 -5.79
C SER A 176 27.32 -11.70 -6.19
N LEU A 177 27.36 -12.68 -5.28
CA LEU A 177 27.97 -13.99 -5.55
C LEU A 177 27.26 -14.74 -6.69
N LEU A 178 25.93 -14.73 -6.69
CA LEU A 178 25.12 -15.32 -7.75
C LEU A 178 25.46 -14.72 -9.11
N HIS A 179 25.55 -13.38 -9.18
CA HIS A 179 25.92 -12.69 -10.40
C HIS A 179 27.35 -13.02 -10.87
N GLN A 180 28.29 -13.08 -9.93
CA GLN A 180 29.67 -13.50 -10.21
C GLN A 180 29.70 -14.92 -10.78
N LYS A 181 28.96 -15.86 -10.19
CA LYS A 181 28.89 -17.25 -10.65
C LYS A 181 28.30 -17.38 -12.07
N TYR A 182 27.28 -16.59 -12.41
CA TYR A 182 26.80 -16.53 -13.79
C TYR A 182 27.86 -16.02 -14.76
N ASN A 183 28.67 -15.05 -14.37
CA ASN A 183 29.77 -14.55 -15.20
C ASN A 183 30.86 -15.61 -15.39
N GLU A 184 31.30 -16.29 -14.32
CA GLU A 184 32.29 -17.38 -14.40
C GLU A 184 31.82 -18.54 -15.26
N ALA A 185 30.56 -18.97 -15.08
CA ALA A 185 29.98 -20.05 -15.90
C ALA A 185 29.82 -19.65 -17.38
N THR A 186 29.48 -18.37 -17.64
CA THR A 186 29.44 -17.83 -19.01
C THR A 186 30.83 -17.88 -19.66
N GLU A 187 31.88 -17.48 -18.95
CA GLU A 187 33.25 -17.52 -19.43
C GLU A 187 33.67 -18.99 -19.74
N HIS A 188 33.33 -19.91 -18.83
CA HIS A 188 33.60 -21.34 -19.05
C HIS A 188 32.88 -21.88 -20.27
N LEU A 189 31.62 -21.49 -20.48
CA LEU A 189 30.84 -21.87 -21.65
C LEU A 189 31.45 -21.32 -22.96
N LEU A 190 31.87 -20.04 -22.97
CA LEU A 190 32.51 -19.40 -24.11
C LEU A 190 33.85 -20.05 -24.49
N LYS A 191 34.63 -20.54 -23.53
CA LYS A 191 35.86 -21.30 -23.81
C LYS A 191 35.61 -22.58 -24.62
N LYS A 192 34.38 -23.10 -24.54
CA LYS A 192 33.92 -24.27 -25.29
C LYS A 192 32.97 -23.94 -26.45
N ALA A 193 32.94 -22.69 -26.90
CA ALA A 193 31.96 -22.19 -27.86
C ALA A 193 31.81 -23.06 -29.14
N SER A 194 32.90 -23.62 -29.62
CA SER A 194 32.89 -24.48 -30.82
C SER A 194 32.08 -25.79 -30.64
N THR A 195 31.94 -26.27 -29.41
CA THR A 195 31.15 -27.49 -29.12
C THR A 195 29.65 -27.22 -29.11
N PHE A 196 29.27 -25.96 -29.00
CA PHE A 196 27.87 -25.47 -28.99
C PHE A 196 27.51 -24.79 -30.31
N ALA A 197 28.31 -24.96 -31.36
CA ALA A 197 28.02 -24.42 -32.68
C ALA A 197 26.82 -25.15 -33.30
N ASP A 198 25.79 -24.38 -33.67
CA ASP A 198 24.64 -24.88 -34.40
C ASP A 198 25.07 -25.39 -35.78
N SER A 199 24.52 -26.53 -36.22
CA SER A 199 24.88 -27.20 -37.48
C SER A 199 24.57 -26.33 -38.70
N ASP A 200 23.51 -25.54 -38.67
CA ASP A 200 23.01 -24.79 -39.82
C ASP A 200 23.69 -23.42 -39.94
N SER A 201 23.71 -22.66 -38.87
CA SER A 201 24.34 -21.34 -38.82
C SER A 201 25.84 -21.42 -38.61
N GLY A 202 26.29 -22.43 -37.86
CA GLY A 202 27.66 -22.65 -37.40
C GLY A 202 28.13 -21.59 -36.39
N ASN A 203 27.21 -20.82 -35.84
CA ASN A 203 27.43 -19.90 -34.73
C ASN A 203 27.07 -20.60 -33.43
N MET A 204 27.61 -20.11 -32.31
CA MET A 204 27.17 -20.58 -31.01
C MET A 204 25.78 -20.04 -30.74
N ASP A 205 24.84 -20.90 -30.36
CA ASP A 205 23.50 -20.53 -29.94
C ASP A 205 23.06 -21.48 -28.82
N VAL A 206 22.92 -20.92 -27.59
CA VAL A 206 22.55 -21.70 -26.41
C VAL A 206 21.43 -20.97 -25.69
N VAL A 207 20.32 -21.64 -25.45
CA VAL A 207 19.18 -21.14 -24.69
C VAL A 207 18.86 -22.12 -23.57
N ILE A 208 18.88 -21.64 -22.32
CA ILE A 208 18.53 -22.42 -21.14
C ILE A 208 17.40 -21.69 -20.41
N LYS A 209 16.26 -22.35 -20.24
CA LYS A 209 15.09 -21.81 -19.53
C LYS A 209 14.92 -22.51 -18.20
N ASP A 210 14.77 -21.69 -17.14
CA ASP A 210 14.41 -22.14 -15.81
C ASP A 210 13.30 -21.24 -15.25
N LYS A 211 12.70 -21.61 -14.12
CA LYS A 211 11.58 -20.85 -13.53
C LYS A 211 11.90 -19.40 -13.18
N ASN A 212 13.16 -19.12 -12.82
CA ASN A 212 13.62 -17.80 -12.35
C ASN A 212 14.50 -17.06 -13.35
N ILE A 213 14.99 -17.75 -14.41
CA ILE A 213 15.93 -17.18 -15.36
C ILE A 213 15.79 -17.83 -16.73
N THR A 214 15.87 -17.01 -17.76
CA THR A 214 16.16 -17.46 -19.13
C THR A 214 17.54 -16.95 -19.49
N PHE A 215 18.46 -17.88 -19.71
CA PHE A 215 19.83 -17.62 -20.12
C PHE A 215 19.96 -17.86 -21.62
N CYS A 216 20.37 -16.85 -22.36
CA CYS A 216 20.66 -16.96 -23.77
C CYS A 216 22.08 -16.47 -24.06
N ILE A 217 22.81 -17.17 -24.91
CA ILE A 217 24.11 -16.72 -25.41
C ILE A 217 24.24 -17.04 -26.88
N TRP A 218 24.59 -16.03 -27.64
CA TRP A 218 24.91 -16.13 -29.05
C TRP A 218 26.36 -15.72 -29.30
N GLY A 219 27.12 -16.46 -30.10
CA GLY A 219 28.48 -16.12 -30.43
C GLY A 219 28.73 -16.24 -31.95
N ASN A 220 29.29 -15.21 -32.55
CA ASN A 220 29.60 -15.17 -33.96
C ASN A 220 30.93 -15.95 -34.26
N LEU A 221 30.83 -17.24 -34.54
CA LEU A 221 32.00 -18.08 -34.84
C LEU A 221 32.41 -18.07 -36.33
N LYS A 222 31.44 -17.91 -37.24
CA LYS A 222 31.68 -17.98 -38.71
C LYS A 222 31.90 -16.65 -39.39
N LYS A 223 31.70 -15.51 -38.70
CA LYS A 223 31.87 -14.14 -39.25
C LYS A 223 31.13 -13.95 -40.59
N ASN A 224 29.88 -14.41 -40.68
CA ASN A 224 29.10 -14.39 -41.90
C ASN A 224 28.59 -12.97 -42.23
N ALA A 225 29.15 -12.32 -43.24
CA ALA A 225 28.81 -10.96 -43.66
C ALA A 225 27.39 -10.81 -44.27
N ARG A 226 26.65 -11.89 -44.47
CA ARG A 226 25.31 -11.89 -45.09
C ARG A 226 24.16 -11.75 -44.08
N PHE A 227 24.43 -11.73 -42.77
CA PHE A 227 23.40 -11.42 -41.77
C PHE A 227 22.83 -10.02 -41.98
N LYS A 228 21.53 -9.95 -42.23
CA LYS A 228 20.84 -8.66 -42.29
C LYS A 228 20.48 -8.14 -40.90
N ASN A 229 19.86 -8.97 -40.07
CA ASN A 229 19.57 -8.77 -38.66
C ASN A 229 19.57 -10.14 -38.00
N HIS A 230 20.05 -10.26 -36.78
CA HIS A 230 19.99 -11.50 -36.06
C HIS A 230 19.02 -11.39 -34.91
N MET A 231 17.93 -12.15 -34.97
CA MET A 231 16.98 -12.29 -33.90
C MET A 231 17.31 -13.59 -33.17
N PHE A 232 17.61 -13.52 -31.90
CA PHE A 232 17.93 -14.67 -31.08
C PHE A 232 17.16 -14.62 -29.77
N CYS A 233 17.18 -15.65 -29.02
CA CYS A 233 16.39 -16.14 -27.93
C CYS A 233 15.27 -17.04 -28.43
N ASP A 234 14.04 -16.83 -28.04
CA ASP A 234 12.93 -17.69 -28.43
C ASP A 234 11.91 -16.96 -29.33
N ALA A 235 10.82 -17.64 -29.66
CA ALA A 235 9.77 -17.05 -30.48
C ALA A 235 9.04 -15.87 -29.81
N GLU A 236 9.20 -15.72 -28.49
CA GLU A 236 8.52 -14.71 -27.69
C GLU A 236 9.42 -13.51 -27.35
N ASN A 237 10.74 -13.73 -27.32
CA ASN A 237 11.73 -12.73 -26.97
C ASN A 237 12.74 -12.57 -28.10
N GLY A 238 12.73 -11.43 -28.76
CA GLY A 238 13.58 -11.12 -29.89
C GLY A 238 14.57 -10.01 -29.61
N PHE A 239 15.80 -10.15 -30.11
CA PHE A 239 16.83 -9.13 -30.05
C PHE A 239 17.40 -8.91 -31.45
N ASP A 240 17.19 -7.73 -32.01
CA ASP A 240 17.72 -7.34 -33.33
C ASP A 240 19.07 -6.65 -33.14
N LEU A 241 20.13 -7.39 -33.53
CA LEU A 241 21.48 -6.82 -33.50
C LEU A 241 21.78 -6.06 -34.79
N PRO A 242 22.33 -4.83 -34.70
CA PRO A 242 22.78 -4.11 -35.86
C PRO A 242 23.87 -4.89 -36.61
N LYS A 243 23.88 -4.76 -37.94
CA LYS A 243 24.81 -5.48 -38.80
C LYS A 243 26.27 -5.35 -38.40
N THR A 244 26.66 -4.16 -37.93
CA THR A 244 28.02 -3.86 -37.46
C THR A 244 28.42 -4.74 -36.26
N VAL A 245 27.50 -5.01 -35.34
CA VAL A 245 27.70 -5.87 -34.19
C VAL A 245 27.63 -7.36 -34.62
N ALA A 246 26.60 -7.70 -35.39
CA ALA A 246 26.40 -9.11 -35.84
C ALA A 246 27.52 -9.67 -36.73
N THR A 247 28.30 -8.80 -37.37
CA THR A 247 29.47 -9.22 -38.20
C THR A 247 30.80 -9.10 -37.47
N SER A 248 30.83 -8.56 -36.28
CA SER A 248 32.01 -8.42 -35.44
C SER A 248 32.36 -9.72 -34.70
N ASP A 249 33.55 -9.75 -34.13
CA ASP A 249 34.06 -10.89 -33.33
C ASP A 249 33.52 -10.76 -31.88
N VAL A 250 32.24 -11.08 -31.70
CA VAL A 250 31.53 -10.87 -30.45
C VAL A 250 30.69 -12.05 -30.03
N ALA A 251 30.45 -12.17 -28.74
CA ALA A 251 29.35 -12.92 -28.18
C ALA A 251 28.42 -12.00 -27.40
N VAL A 252 27.14 -12.25 -27.46
CA VAL A 252 26.10 -11.49 -26.73
C VAL A 252 25.38 -12.44 -25.79
N ARG A 253 25.33 -12.07 -24.52
CA ARG A 253 24.62 -12.81 -23.50
C ARG A 253 23.40 -12.03 -23.06
N ILE A 254 22.28 -12.71 -22.86
CA ILE A 254 21.05 -12.18 -22.30
C ILE A 254 20.70 -13.01 -21.08
N LEU A 255 20.56 -12.33 -19.96
CA LEU A 255 20.03 -12.87 -18.72
C LEU A 255 18.66 -12.22 -18.48
N HIS A 256 17.58 -12.95 -18.78
CA HIS A 256 16.23 -12.51 -18.45
C HIS A 256 15.85 -13.11 -17.10
N THR A 257 15.89 -12.30 -16.05
CA THR A 257 15.63 -12.72 -14.68
C THR A 257 14.24 -12.30 -14.23
N HIS A 258 13.58 -13.16 -13.44
CA HIS A 258 12.28 -12.88 -12.83
C HIS A 258 12.43 -12.38 -11.39
N TYR A 259 13.58 -11.87 -11.04
CA TYR A 259 13.91 -11.27 -9.74
C TYR A 259 14.82 -10.06 -9.97
N ASP A 260 14.75 -9.11 -9.04
CA ASP A 260 15.65 -7.96 -9.04
C ASP A 260 16.90 -8.27 -8.21
N HIS A 261 18.08 -8.12 -8.84
CA HIS A 261 19.38 -8.33 -8.21
C HIS A 261 20.28 -7.09 -8.28
N ILE A 262 19.73 -5.96 -8.70
CA ILE A 262 20.48 -4.72 -8.97
C ILE A 262 20.02 -3.57 -8.10
N SER A 263 18.70 -3.40 -7.90
CA SER A 263 18.19 -2.29 -7.12
C SER A 263 18.65 -2.37 -5.67
N PRO A 264 18.98 -1.23 -5.06
CA PRO A 264 19.32 -1.18 -3.63
C PRO A 264 18.17 -1.75 -2.78
N LEU A 265 18.49 -2.45 -1.72
CA LEU A 265 17.49 -2.91 -0.77
C LEU A 265 16.73 -1.72 -0.19
N GLN A 266 15.41 -1.82 -0.18
CA GLN A 266 14.57 -0.85 0.51
C GLN A 266 14.73 -1.04 2.02
N LEU A 267 15.03 0.04 2.74
CA LEU A 267 15.04 0.03 4.20
C LEU A 267 13.64 -0.29 4.72
N ILE A 268 13.56 -1.11 5.78
CA ILE A 268 12.29 -1.36 6.48
C ILE A 268 11.77 -0.03 7.01
N PRO A 269 10.53 0.36 6.71
CA PRO A 269 9.99 1.64 7.12
C PRO A 269 9.98 1.81 8.63
N LYS A 270 10.59 2.89 9.13
CA LYS A 270 10.64 3.17 10.58
C LYS A 270 9.25 3.37 11.23
N GLN A 271 8.22 3.63 10.42
CA GLN A 271 6.85 3.80 10.93
C GLN A 271 6.18 2.47 11.27
N HIS A 272 6.44 1.40 10.53
CA HIS A 272 6.03 0.05 10.96
C HIS A 272 6.64 -0.30 12.33
N LEU A 273 7.88 0.12 12.56
CA LEU A 273 8.53 0.01 13.87
C LEU A 273 7.80 0.81 14.96
N LYS A 274 7.31 2.01 14.66
CA LYS A 274 6.56 2.84 15.62
C LYS A 274 5.17 2.29 15.93
N VAL A 275 4.45 1.79 14.94
CA VAL A 275 3.15 1.15 15.13
C VAL A 275 3.29 -0.10 15.98
N GLN A 276 4.26 -0.95 15.69
CA GLN A 276 4.53 -2.16 16.46
C GLN A 276 5.10 -1.86 17.85
N ALA A 277 5.86 -0.76 18.03
CA ALA A 277 6.33 -0.31 19.34
C ALA A 277 5.20 0.25 20.22
N LEU A 278 4.17 0.86 19.63
CA LEU A 278 2.94 1.23 20.34
C LEU A 278 2.17 -0.01 20.81
N GLU A 279 2.18 -1.07 20.01
CA GLU A 279 1.58 -2.36 20.37
C GLU A 279 2.32 -3.09 21.51
N SER A 280 3.65 -2.90 21.64
CA SER A 280 4.48 -3.62 22.61
C SER A 280 4.59 -2.98 24.01
N LYS A 281 4.04 -1.77 24.22
CA LYS A 281 4.00 -1.14 25.54
C LYS A 281 2.71 -1.47 26.27
N PRO A 282 2.76 -2.23 27.37
CA PRO A 282 1.58 -2.44 28.23
C PRO A 282 1.14 -1.18 28.99
N GLU A 283 1.80 -0.04 28.79
CA GLU A 283 1.49 1.25 29.42
C GLU A 283 0.79 2.21 28.46
N LEU A 284 -0.44 1.88 28.04
CA LEU A 284 -1.37 2.89 27.48
C LEU A 284 -1.86 3.87 28.57
N THR A 285 -1.43 3.68 29.81
CA THR A 285 -1.86 4.49 30.95
C THR A 285 -1.12 5.82 31.09
N VAL A 286 -0.03 6.06 30.35
CA VAL A 286 0.79 7.29 30.51
C VAL A 286 0.45 8.39 29.50
N LEU A 287 -0.37 8.12 28.48
CA LEU A 287 -0.75 9.12 27.48
C LEU A 287 -1.96 10.00 27.88
N TYR A 288 -2.56 9.78 29.05
CA TYR A 288 -3.73 10.53 29.49
C TYR A 288 -3.43 11.74 30.39
N ASP A 289 -2.15 12.04 30.68
CA ASP A 289 -1.74 13.14 31.56
C ASP A 289 -0.87 14.21 30.86
N MET A 290 -1.09 14.45 29.58
CA MET A 290 -0.59 15.69 28.98
C MET A 290 -1.63 16.80 29.17
N LYS A 291 -1.49 17.49 30.31
CA LYS A 291 -2.10 18.79 30.57
C LYS A 291 -1.72 19.77 29.47
N GLU A 292 -2.73 20.58 29.12
CA GLU A 292 -2.58 21.83 28.39
C GLU A 292 -1.40 22.65 28.92
N GLU A 293 -0.32 22.76 28.18
CA GLU A 293 0.62 23.87 28.31
C GLU A 293 0.29 24.92 27.26
N LYS A 294 -0.17 26.05 27.74
CA LYS A 294 -0.45 27.26 26.98
C LYS A 294 0.84 27.78 26.36
N GLU A 295 0.76 28.07 25.08
CA GLU A 295 1.73 28.90 24.38
C GLU A 295 1.79 30.30 24.99
N GLU A 296 2.90 30.68 25.58
CA GLU A 296 3.29 32.06 25.82
C GLU A 296 4.31 32.49 24.75
N GLU A 297 3.88 33.39 23.88
CA GLU A 297 4.75 34.19 23.03
C GLU A 297 5.72 35.03 23.89
N GLN A 298 7.02 34.91 23.63
CA GLN A 298 7.96 35.99 23.93
C GLN A 298 8.95 36.21 22.77
N LYS A 299 8.82 37.42 22.22
CA LYS A 299 9.79 38.09 21.35
C LYS A 299 10.97 38.61 22.17
N SER A 300 12.16 38.49 21.63
CA SER A 300 13.32 39.42 21.61
C SER A 300 14.59 38.57 21.40
N GLY A 301 15.53 38.77 20.52
CA GLY A 301 16.20 39.97 20.09
C GLY A 301 17.72 39.78 20.29
N GLU A 302 18.49 39.91 19.19
CA GLU A 302 19.92 40.24 19.11
C GLU A 302 21.02 39.19 19.32
N ASP A 303 21.73 39.01 18.24
CA ASP A 303 23.19 38.89 17.98
C ASP A 303 24.13 38.27 19.03
N SER A 304 24.81 37.21 18.60
CA SER A 304 26.29 37.18 18.66
C SER A 304 26.87 35.99 17.89
N ASP A 305 27.78 36.30 17.00
CA ASP A 305 28.73 35.39 16.35
C ASP A 305 29.43 34.45 17.32
N LEU A 306 29.46 33.17 17.02
CA LEU A 306 30.60 32.30 17.36
C LEU A 306 30.71 31.12 16.38
N VAL A 307 31.81 31.13 15.70
CA VAL A 307 32.37 30.08 14.84
C VAL A 307 32.47 28.76 15.59
N ILE A 308 31.88 27.70 15.09
CA ILE A 308 32.31 26.33 15.40
C ILE A 308 32.31 25.51 14.09
N GLU A 309 33.41 24.83 13.95
CA GLU A 309 33.90 24.09 12.81
C GLU A 309 32.97 22.94 12.38
N LYS A 310 33.13 22.62 11.11
CA LYS A 310 32.54 21.54 10.34
C LYS A 310 32.78 20.17 10.97
N GLU A 311 31.71 19.44 11.22
CA GLU A 311 31.62 18.04 10.87
C GLU A 311 30.29 17.81 10.14
N SER A 312 30.38 17.89 8.84
CA SER A 312 29.36 17.47 7.91
C SER A 312 29.82 16.18 7.27
N ASP A 313 29.07 15.13 7.46
CA ASP A 313 28.79 14.26 6.31
C ASP A 313 27.69 13.27 6.70
N GLY A 314 26.66 13.25 5.92
CA GLY A 314 25.68 12.16 5.94
C GLY A 314 24.22 12.51 5.64
N ARG A 315 23.84 13.76 5.63
CA ARG A 315 22.39 14.09 5.48
C ARG A 315 21.98 14.94 4.28
N LYS A 316 22.87 15.22 3.35
CA LYS A 316 22.56 16.05 2.16
C LYS A 316 22.33 15.25 0.87
N LEU A 317 22.37 13.91 0.90
CA LEU A 317 22.21 13.12 -0.34
C LEU A 317 20.79 12.65 -0.63
N LEU A 318 19.82 12.94 0.22
CA LEU A 318 18.44 12.44 0.04
C LEU A 318 17.47 13.45 -0.62
N ASP A 319 17.85 14.72 -0.70
CA ASP A 319 16.93 15.76 -1.20
C ASP A 319 17.18 16.24 -2.63
N VAL A 320 18.33 15.90 -3.23
CA VAL A 320 18.70 16.32 -4.58
C VAL A 320 18.37 15.26 -5.65
N GLY A 321 18.09 14.02 -5.25
CA GLY A 321 17.86 12.91 -6.18
C GLY A 321 16.41 12.72 -6.63
N LEU A 322 15.44 13.35 -5.96
CA LEU A 322 14.02 13.13 -6.25
C LEU A 322 13.44 14.04 -7.35
N GLU A 323 14.06 15.18 -7.61
CA GLU A 323 13.57 16.12 -8.64
C GLU A 323 14.00 15.75 -10.07
N THR A 324 14.99 14.88 -10.23
CA THR A 324 15.52 14.50 -11.55
C THR A 324 15.19 13.08 -12.00
N TYR A 325 14.53 12.27 -11.14
CA TYR A 325 14.13 10.91 -11.48
C TYR A 325 12.63 10.86 -11.76
N PRO A 326 12.15 10.21 -12.81
CA PRO A 326 12.86 9.47 -13.89
C PRO A 326 13.18 10.32 -15.13
N TYR A 327 13.14 11.64 -15.03
CA TYR A 327 13.30 12.54 -16.18
C TYR A 327 14.78 12.68 -16.56
N PRO A 328 15.15 12.36 -17.82
CA PRO A 328 16.47 12.65 -18.29
C PRO A 328 16.67 14.17 -18.33
N PRO A 329 17.87 14.70 -18.07
CA PRO A 329 18.14 16.10 -18.33
C PRO A 329 17.86 16.40 -19.81
N GLU A 330 17.23 17.52 -20.10
CA GLU A 330 17.06 17.98 -21.48
C GLU A 330 18.43 18.05 -22.14
N SER A 331 18.80 17.02 -22.90
CA SER A 331 19.99 17.04 -23.71
C SER A 331 19.68 17.91 -24.91
N GLU A 332 20.46 18.95 -25.12
CA GLU A 332 20.49 19.67 -26.40
C GLU A 332 20.60 18.60 -27.51
N GLU A 333 19.60 18.55 -28.38
CA GLU A 333 19.56 17.69 -29.54
C GLU A 333 20.76 18.03 -30.42
N THR A 334 21.84 17.30 -30.29
CA THR A 334 22.86 17.24 -31.33
C THR A 334 22.34 16.28 -32.37
N GLU A 335 21.73 16.83 -33.41
CA GLU A 335 21.45 16.16 -34.66
C GLU A 335 22.75 15.56 -35.21
N ASP A 336 22.66 14.30 -35.74
CA ASP A 336 23.65 13.59 -36.55
C ASP A 336 24.74 12.78 -35.84
N ALA A 337 24.33 11.65 -35.32
CA ALA A 337 25.01 10.37 -35.58
C ALA A 337 24.00 9.25 -35.36
N THR A 338 23.42 8.69 -36.42
CA THR A 338 22.60 7.46 -36.37
C THR A 338 23.49 6.29 -35.94
N TYR A 339 23.73 6.15 -34.65
CA TYR A 339 24.30 4.92 -34.11
C TYR A 339 23.33 3.78 -34.35
N PRO A 340 23.81 2.63 -34.81
CA PRO A 340 22.95 1.47 -35.05
C PRO A 340 22.33 1.04 -33.73
N ARG A 341 21.00 1.10 -33.64
CA ARG A 341 20.23 0.77 -32.43
C ARG A 341 20.00 -0.72 -32.33
N ILE A 342 19.86 -1.20 -31.10
CA ILE A 342 19.55 -2.58 -30.77
C ILE A 342 18.05 -2.66 -30.53
N GLY A 343 17.34 -3.40 -31.38
CA GLY A 343 15.91 -3.68 -31.19
C GLY A 343 15.68 -4.77 -30.14
N VAL A 344 14.73 -4.56 -29.28
CA VAL A 344 14.32 -5.52 -28.24
C VAL A 344 12.83 -5.74 -28.33
N THR A 345 12.40 -7.00 -28.32
CA THR A 345 10.99 -7.40 -28.21
C THR A 345 10.87 -8.45 -27.12
N LEU A 346 10.05 -8.15 -26.13
CA LEU A 346 9.84 -9.02 -24.97
C LEU A 346 8.36 -9.32 -24.80
N ARG A 347 8.03 -10.58 -24.52
CA ARG A 347 6.73 -10.97 -24.02
C ARG A 347 6.74 -10.89 -22.51
N LEU A 348 5.73 -10.21 -21.95
CA LEU A 348 5.55 -10.08 -20.52
C LEU A 348 4.97 -11.38 -19.94
N LEU A 349 5.38 -11.69 -18.74
CA LEU A 349 4.88 -12.86 -18.02
C LEU A 349 3.39 -12.71 -17.69
N ASP A 350 2.66 -13.82 -17.76
CA ASP A 350 1.26 -13.87 -17.31
C ASP A 350 1.11 -13.68 -15.79
N SER A 351 2.21 -13.82 -15.07
CA SER A 351 2.29 -13.61 -13.62
C SER A 351 2.41 -12.15 -13.19
N VAL A 352 2.51 -11.20 -14.14
CA VAL A 352 2.67 -9.77 -13.86
C VAL A 352 1.60 -8.96 -14.58
N ILE A 353 1.06 -7.96 -13.91
CA ILE A 353 0.09 -7.01 -14.46
C ILE A 353 0.74 -5.63 -14.57
N PHE A 354 0.57 -5.01 -15.74
CA PHE A 354 0.79 -3.59 -15.93
C PHE A 354 -0.58 -2.95 -16.19
N PHE A 355 -0.96 -2.00 -15.35
CA PHE A 355 -2.24 -1.29 -15.46
C PHE A 355 -2.22 -0.22 -16.54
N GLU A 356 -1.04 0.29 -16.85
CA GLU A 356 -0.77 1.26 -17.90
C GLU A 356 0.42 0.79 -18.76
N GLU A 357 0.80 1.58 -19.76
CA GLU A 357 1.98 1.31 -20.55
C GLU A 357 3.24 1.35 -19.67
N PRO A 358 4.00 0.25 -19.54
CA PRO A 358 5.17 0.21 -18.69
C PRO A 358 6.29 1.10 -19.24
N MET A 359 6.98 1.80 -18.37
CA MET A 359 8.20 2.51 -18.72
C MET A 359 9.38 1.54 -18.78
N VAL A 360 10.22 1.66 -19.80
CA VAL A 360 11.47 0.92 -19.91
C VAL A 360 12.58 1.75 -19.27
N ALA A 361 13.29 1.17 -18.31
CA ALA A 361 14.40 1.83 -17.64
C ALA A 361 15.70 1.02 -17.76
N ARG A 362 16.83 1.73 -17.90
CA ARG A 362 18.18 1.17 -17.87
C ARG A 362 18.87 1.44 -16.54
N TRP A 363 19.73 0.53 -16.12
CA TRP A 363 20.52 0.71 -14.91
C TRP A 363 21.75 1.58 -15.19
N ASP A 364 21.88 2.68 -14.44
CA ASP A 364 23.09 3.49 -14.38
C ASP A 364 23.94 3.06 -13.17
N SER A 365 25.02 2.33 -13.43
CA SER A 365 25.91 1.80 -12.37
C SER A 365 26.69 2.91 -11.66
N ALA A 366 26.93 4.04 -12.31
CA ALA A 366 27.66 5.15 -11.72
C ALA A 366 26.79 5.94 -10.74
N GLY A 367 25.55 6.23 -11.15
CA GLY A 367 24.57 6.91 -10.31
C GLY A 367 23.78 5.98 -9.38
N LYS A 368 23.94 4.66 -9.51
CA LYS A 368 23.16 3.64 -8.78
C LYS A 368 21.65 3.89 -8.84
N GLN A 369 21.15 4.20 -10.03
CA GLN A 369 19.75 4.55 -10.25
C GLN A 369 19.24 4.02 -11.60
N TRP A 370 17.92 3.87 -11.70
CA TRP A 370 17.25 3.56 -12.95
C TRP A 370 17.01 4.86 -13.75
N ARG A 371 17.27 4.82 -15.06
CA ARG A 371 17.11 5.95 -15.98
C ARG A 371 16.35 5.52 -17.23
N THR A 372 15.69 6.45 -17.87
CA THR A 372 14.91 6.22 -19.11
C THR A 372 15.58 6.71 -20.38
N ASP A 373 16.70 7.43 -20.28
CA ASP A 373 17.50 7.89 -21.43
C ASP A 373 18.17 6.72 -22.18
N GLY A 374 18.49 6.90 -23.45
CA GLY A 374 19.10 5.87 -24.30
C GLY A 374 18.12 4.80 -24.80
N ILE A 375 16.82 4.94 -24.51
CA ILE A 375 15.75 4.03 -24.93
C ILE A 375 14.74 4.82 -25.76
N SER A 376 14.31 4.25 -26.88
CA SER A 376 13.41 4.89 -27.84
C SER A 376 12.47 3.91 -28.50
N ASP A 377 11.50 4.42 -29.26
CA ASP A 377 10.52 3.64 -30.04
C ASP A 377 9.78 2.57 -29.21
N ILE A 378 9.39 2.92 -27.99
CA ILE A 378 8.66 2.02 -27.09
C ILE A 378 7.27 1.80 -27.68
N LYS A 379 6.86 0.52 -27.80
CA LYS A 379 5.54 0.10 -28.27
C LYS A 379 5.04 -1.01 -27.37
N TYR A 380 3.96 -0.77 -26.66
CA TYR A 380 3.32 -1.75 -25.81
C TYR A 380 2.02 -2.26 -26.41
N LYS A 381 1.90 -3.58 -26.53
CA LYS A 381 0.70 -4.26 -27.00
C LYS A 381 0.07 -5.03 -25.82
N MET A 382 -0.82 -4.37 -25.09
CA MET A 382 -1.43 -4.94 -23.88
C MET A 382 -2.08 -6.30 -24.12
N LYS A 383 -2.84 -6.48 -25.22
CA LYS A 383 -3.54 -7.76 -25.52
C LYS A 383 -2.58 -8.92 -25.80
N GLU A 384 -1.43 -8.65 -26.40
CA GLU A 384 -0.41 -9.63 -26.72
C GLU A 384 0.60 -9.78 -25.57
N LYS A 385 0.49 -8.93 -24.54
CA LYS A 385 1.47 -8.79 -23.45
C LYS A 385 2.89 -8.68 -24.01
N GLN A 386 3.08 -7.87 -25.04
CA GLN A 386 4.36 -7.71 -25.74
C GLN A 386 4.78 -6.24 -25.70
N ILE A 387 6.05 -6.01 -25.39
CA ILE A 387 6.68 -4.70 -25.48
C ILE A 387 7.86 -4.76 -26.43
N SER A 388 8.03 -3.75 -27.26
CA SER A 388 9.20 -3.58 -28.12
C SER A 388 9.76 -2.17 -27.97
N PHE A 389 11.08 -2.04 -28.04
CA PHE A 389 11.79 -0.78 -27.93
C PHE A 389 13.18 -0.88 -28.55
N GLU A 390 13.85 0.25 -28.72
CA GLU A 390 15.21 0.32 -29.23
C GLU A 390 16.16 0.90 -28.18
N MET A 391 17.38 0.38 -28.10
CA MET A 391 18.46 0.87 -27.23
C MET A 391 19.63 1.38 -28.06
N ASP A 392 20.29 2.44 -27.60
CA ASP A 392 21.52 2.98 -28.23
C ASP A 392 22.78 2.21 -27.83
N ALA A 393 22.75 1.44 -26.74
CA ALA A 393 23.83 0.59 -26.26
C ALA A 393 23.29 -0.65 -25.54
N PHE A 394 24.18 -1.54 -25.10
CA PHE A 394 23.81 -2.68 -24.26
C PHE A 394 23.65 -2.25 -22.80
N TYR A 395 22.47 -2.41 -22.26
CA TYR A 395 22.12 -2.05 -20.89
C TYR A 395 21.53 -3.22 -20.11
N THR A 396 21.63 -3.14 -18.80
CA THR A 396 20.69 -3.85 -17.92
C THR A 396 19.40 -3.04 -17.86
N ILE A 397 18.30 -3.66 -18.22
CA ILE A 397 17.00 -3.00 -18.35
C ILE A 397 15.96 -3.61 -17.41
N THR A 398 14.96 -2.85 -17.07
CA THR A 398 13.76 -3.30 -16.37
C THR A 398 12.53 -2.57 -16.89
N LEU A 399 11.37 -3.15 -16.62
CA LEU A 399 10.08 -2.51 -16.84
C LEU A 399 9.55 -2.02 -15.50
N ILE A 400 9.12 -0.78 -15.45
CA ILE A 400 8.59 -0.14 -14.25
C ILE A 400 7.21 0.45 -14.50
N GLN A 401 6.40 0.47 -13.47
CA GLN A 401 5.13 1.21 -13.44
C GLN A 401 5.04 2.01 -12.14
N ASP A 402 4.17 3.02 -12.10
CA ASP A 402 3.94 3.79 -10.89
C ASP A 402 3.43 2.86 -9.77
N ALA A 403 4.07 2.93 -8.62
CA ALA A 403 3.71 2.16 -7.44
C ALA A 403 2.36 2.58 -6.81
N HIS A 404 1.81 3.73 -7.22
CA HIS A 404 0.65 4.34 -6.59
C HIS A 404 -0.61 4.33 -7.46
N LEU A 405 -0.59 3.68 -8.63
CA LEU A 405 -1.73 3.62 -9.57
C LEU A 405 -3.03 3.13 -8.94
N ASN A 406 -2.94 2.20 -7.99
CA ASN A 406 -4.09 1.64 -7.29
C ASN A 406 -4.53 2.44 -6.05
N MET A 407 -3.96 3.61 -5.83
CA MET A 407 -4.27 4.49 -4.69
C MET A 407 -4.62 5.90 -5.17
N PRO A 408 -5.56 6.61 -4.51
CA PRO A 408 -6.40 6.14 -3.40
C PRO A 408 -7.43 5.11 -3.86
N TYR A 409 -7.95 4.31 -2.91
CA TYR A 409 -9.03 3.36 -3.18
C TYR A 409 -10.35 4.09 -3.39
N GLN A 410 -11.20 3.56 -4.28
CA GLN A 410 -12.55 4.07 -4.50
C GLN A 410 -13.52 3.61 -3.41
N SER A 411 -13.37 2.36 -2.98
CA SER A 411 -14.13 1.79 -1.88
C SER A 411 -13.44 0.54 -1.33
N TRP A 412 -13.86 0.12 -0.15
CA TRP A 412 -13.46 -1.16 0.45
C TRP A 412 -14.61 -1.74 1.28
N GLU A 413 -14.61 -3.04 1.42
CA GLU A 413 -15.55 -3.79 2.24
C GLU A 413 -14.86 -4.96 2.93
N LEU A 414 -15.08 -5.11 4.21
CA LEU A 414 -14.65 -6.21 5.04
C LEU A 414 -15.90 -6.95 5.52
N ARG A 415 -16.15 -8.19 5.06
CA ARG A 415 -17.41 -8.89 5.28
C ARG A 415 -17.21 -10.33 5.77
N PRO A 416 -17.83 -10.71 6.90
CA PRO A 416 -17.86 -12.12 7.33
C PRO A 416 -18.50 -13.01 6.25
N ASN A 417 -17.91 -14.16 5.99
CA ASN A 417 -18.38 -15.12 4.99
C ASN A 417 -18.54 -16.55 5.55
N GLY A 418 -18.46 -16.73 6.85
CA GLY A 418 -18.54 -18.04 7.48
C GLY A 418 -18.09 -18.02 8.94
N THR A 419 -17.69 -19.17 9.46
CA THR A 419 -17.05 -19.27 10.76
C THR A 419 -15.55 -19.08 10.57
N ASP A 420 -14.97 -18.06 11.23
CA ASP A 420 -13.57 -17.63 11.06
C ASP A 420 -13.14 -17.48 9.58
N GLU A 421 -14.09 -17.01 8.77
CA GLU A 421 -13.90 -16.77 7.35
C GLU A 421 -14.45 -15.39 6.98
N LEU A 422 -13.69 -14.62 6.21
CA LEU A 422 -13.98 -13.24 5.87
C LEU A 422 -13.55 -12.93 4.44
N LEU A 423 -14.33 -12.11 3.73
CA LEU A 423 -14.00 -11.55 2.44
C LEU A 423 -13.60 -10.07 2.61
N PHE A 424 -12.42 -9.72 2.13
CA PHE A 424 -11.92 -8.36 2.09
C PHE A 424 -11.81 -7.91 0.64
N THR A 425 -12.62 -6.93 0.25
CA THR A 425 -12.69 -6.37 -1.10
C THR A 425 -12.13 -4.96 -1.10
N ILE A 426 -11.24 -4.66 -2.03
CA ILE A 426 -10.71 -3.32 -2.28
C ILE A 426 -10.95 -2.98 -3.75
N VAL A 427 -11.63 -1.86 -4.00
CA VAL A 427 -11.89 -1.33 -5.34
C VAL A 427 -10.95 -0.17 -5.58
N THR A 428 -10.17 -0.26 -6.64
CA THR A 428 -9.24 0.78 -7.10
C THR A 428 -9.73 1.42 -8.39
N ALA A 429 -8.98 2.36 -8.93
CA ALA A 429 -9.31 2.95 -10.24
C ALA A 429 -9.20 1.92 -11.40
N PHE A 430 -8.38 0.88 -11.25
CA PHE A 430 -8.05 -0.07 -12.31
C PHE A 430 -8.55 -1.49 -12.06
N ALA A 431 -8.72 -1.88 -10.81
CA ALA A 431 -9.05 -3.25 -10.46
C ALA A 431 -9.91 -3.36 -9.21
N GLU A 432 -10.67 -4.45 -9.14
CA GLU A 432 -11.30 -4.95 -7.93
C GLU A 432 -10.50 -6.15 -7.42
N VAL A 433 -9.98 -6.05 -6.20
CA VAL A 433 -9.17 -7.09 -5.55
C VAL A 433 -9.96 -7.69 -4.41
N GLN A 434 -10.21 -8.99 -4.46
CA GLN A 434 -10.91 -9.74 -3.42
C GLN A 434 -9.96 -10.72 -2.74
N MET A 435 -9.82 -10.58 -1.43
CA MET A 435 -9.00 -11.45 -0.59
C MET A 435 -9.88 -12.17 0.42
N GLN A 436 -9.72 -13.46 0.53
CA GLN A 436 -10.38 -14.28 1.54
C GLN A 436 -9.43 -14.55 2.69
N ILE A 437 -9.91 -14.39 3.91
CA ILE A 437 -9.15 -14.64 5.13
C ILE A 437 -9.84 -15.80 5.86
N LYS A 438 -9.05 -16.78 6.28
CA LYS A 438 -9.53 -17.93 7.03
C LYS A 438 -8.46 -18.42 8.01
N ASP A 439 -8.82 -18.59 9.25
CA ASP A 439 -7.89 -18.98 10.31
C ASP A 439 -6.65 -18.05 10.32
N ASN A 440 -5.46 -18.61 10.13
CA ASN A 440 -4.18 -17.88 10.06
C ASN A 440 -3.74 -17.56 8.63
N GLN A 441 -4.57 -17.80 7.64
CA GLN A 441 -4.19 -17.72 6.22
C GLN A 441 -5.08 -16.75 5.47
N CYS A 442 -4.55 -16.25 4.37
CA CYS A 442 -5.30 -15.48 3.40
C CYS A 442 -5.01 -15.98 1.98
N MET A 443 -5.90 -15.66 1.08
CA MET A 443 -5.89 -16.12 -0.30
C MET A 443 -6.40 -14.98 -1.20
N LEU A 444 -5.78 -14.81 -2.36
CA LEU A 444 -6.39 -14.02 -3.42
C LEU A 444 -7.58 -14.81 -3.97
N SER A 445 -8.79 -14.29 -3.77
CA SER A 445 -10.01 -14.90 -4.30
C SER A 445 -10.21 -14.55 -5.77
N SER A 446 -10.10 -13.27 -6.10
CA SER A 446 -10.15 -12.79 -7.48
C SER A 446 -9.46 -11.44 -7.62
N ILE A 447 -9.02 -11.12 -8.82
CA ILE A 447 -8.68 -9.78 -9.25
C ILE A 447 -9.32 -9.54 -10.61
N ILE A 448 -10.19 -8.54 -10.68
CA ILE A 448 -10.96 -8.20 -11.88
C ILE A 448 -10.44 -6.88 -12.42
N MET A 449 -9.99 -6.90 -13.68
CA MET A 449 -9.54 -5.73 -14.43
C MET A 449 -10.26 -5.73 -15.78
N ASP A 450 -10.92 -4.63 -16.15
CA ASP A 450 -11.71 -4.50 -17.37
C ASP A 450 -12.70 -5.66 -17.60
N GLY A 451 -13.31 -6.18 -16.51
CA GLY A 451 -14.27 -7.28 -16.54
C GLY A 451 -13.67 -8.67 -16.79
N SER A 452 -12.34 -8.81 -16.79
CA SER A 452 -11.63 -10.09 -16.92
C SER A 452 -10.84 -10.43 -15.66
N GLU A 453 -10.87 -11.70 -15.28
CA GLU A 453 -10.08 -12.22 -14.16
C GLU A 453 -8.59 -12.32 -14.54
N GLN A 454 -7.73 -11.85 -13.66
CA GLN A 454 -6.29 -11.84 -13.82
C GLN A 454 -5.59 -12.71 -12.76
N LEU A 455 -4.30 -13.03 -12.97
CA LEU A 455 -3.45 -13.72 -11.99
C LEU A 455 -3.99 -15.06 -11.50
N SER A 456 -4.60 -15.86 -12.39
CA SER A 456 -5.15 -17.18 -12.06
C SER A 456 -4.15 -18.12 -11.36
N HIS A 457 -2.84 -17.87 -11.53
CA HIS A 457 -1.79 -18.65 -10.86
C HIS A 457 -1.64 -18.33 -9.37
N LEU A 458 -2.12 -17.16 -8.90
CA LEU A 458 -2.12 -16.76 -7.48
C LEU A 458 -3.47 -17.03 -6.81
N THR A 459 -4.57 -17.05 -7.57
CA THR A 459 -5.91 -17.28 -7.02
C THR A 459 -6.03 -18.69 -6.43
N GLY A 460 -6.80 -18.81 -5.36
CA GLY A 460 -7.09 -20.09 -4.72
C GLY A 460 -5.96 -20.67 -3.86
N LYS A 461 -4.85 -19.97 -3.66
CA LYS A 461 -3.73 -20.42 -2.84
C LYS A 461 -3.74 -19.78 -1.47
N TRP A 462 -3.85 -20.59 -0.44
CA TRP A 462 -3.76 -20.17 0.96
C TRP A 462 -2.31 -19.91 1.35
N THR A 463 -2.03 -18.73 1.86
CA THR A 463 -0.70 -18.27 2.28
C THR A 463 -0.81 -17.40 3.53
N SER A 464 0.32 -17.00 4.10
CA SER A 464 0.30 -16.00 5.17
C SER A 464 -0.07 -14.60 4.63
N PRO A 465 -0.59 -13.67 5.45
CA PRO A 465 -0.84 -12.28 5.03
C PRO A 465 0.40 -11.60 4.42
N ILE A 466 1.58 -11.89 4.96
CA ILE A 466 2.86 -11.35 4.47
C ILE A 466 3.19 -11.91 3.08
N ASP A 467 3.09 -13.23 2.91
CA ASP A 467 3.36 -13.87 1.63
C ASP A 467 2.40 -13.38 0.53
N LEU A 468 1.11 -13.21 0.85
CA LEU A 468 0.14 -12.65 -0.07
C LEU A 468 0.50 -11.21 -0.47
N THR A 469 0.88 -10.38 0.50
CA THR A 469 1.33 -9.00 0.24
C THR A 469 2.52 -8.96 -0.69
N VAL A 470 3.53 -9.80 -0.44
CA VAL A 470 4.72 -9.91 -1.28
C VAL A 470 4.37 -10.43 -2.68
N ALA A 471 3.51 -11.44 -2.77
CA ALA A 471 3.08 -12.02 -4.04
C ALA A 471 2.31 -11.00 -4.92
N LEU A 472 1.38 -10.24 -4.33
CA LEU A 472 0.64 -9.20 -5.03
C LEU A 472 1.55 -8.06 -5.49
N LYS A 473 2.48 -7.59 -4.66
CA LYS A 473 3.48 -6.59 -5.06
C LYS A 473 4.35 -7.08 -6.21
N LYS A 474 4.86 -8.31 -6.14
CA LYS A 474 5.64 -8.95 -7.23
C LYS A 474 4.83 -9.09 -8.53
N ALA A 475 3.53 -9.30 -8.43
CA ALA A 475 2.64 -9.38 -9.58
C ALA A 475 2.24 -8.00 -10.16
N GLY A 476 2.71 -6.89 -9.59
CA GLY A 476 2.41 -5.53 -10.02
C GLY A 476 1.15 -4.92 -9.39
N VAL A 477 0.46 -5.66 -8.51
CA VAL A 477 -0.74 -5.19 -7.80
C VAL A 477 -0.33 -4.56 -6.47
N ASN A 478 0.04 -3.29 -6.51
CA ASN A 478 0.41 -2.58 -5.30
C ASN A 478 -0.79 -1.84 -4.69
N ILE A 479 -1.39 -2.47 -3.69
CA ILE A 479 -2.43 -1.91 -2.80
C ILE A 479 -1.90 -1.76 -1.36
N PHE A 480 -0.59 -1.61 -1.21
CA PHE A 480 0.08 -1.58 0.08
C PHE A 480 0.95 -0.31 0.17
N PRO A 481 0.42 0.77 0.76
CA PRO A 481 1.13 2.04 0.85
C PRO A 481 2.42 1.91 1.67
N SER A 482 3.46 2.61 1.21
CA SER A 482 4.72 2.80 1.93
C SER A 482 4.67 4.11 2.75
N ASP A 483 5.65 4.32 3.62
CA ASP A 483 5.74 5.52 4.46
C ASP A 483 5.80 6.83 3.69
N TYR A 484 6.30 6.79 2.44
CA TYR A 484 6.38 7.96 1.56
C TYR A 484 5.20 8.09 0.60
N SER A 485 4.28 7.11 0.53
CA SER A 485 3.15 7.11 -0.42
C SER A 485 2.25 8.34 -0.29
N TYR A 486 2.13 8.91 0.91
CA TYR A 486 1.37 10.14 1.14
C TYR A 486 1.90 11.38 0.38
N LYS A 487 3.13 11.32 -0.16
CA LYS A 487 3.71 12.39 -0.99
C LYS A 487 3.17 12.36 -2.42
N TYR A 488 2.70 11.21 -2.88
CA TYR A 488 2.30 10.95 -4.26
C TYR A 488 0.79 10.75 -4.42
N VAL A 489 0.07 10.52 -3.33
CA VAL A 489 -1.36 10.20 -3.32
C VAL A 489 -2.11 11.18 -2.42
N CYS A 490 -3.27 11.64 -2.87
CA CYS A 490 -4.19 12.37 -2.00
C CYS A 490 -4.71 11.43 -0.92
N VAL A 491 -4.43 11.74 0.33
CA VAL A 491 -4.80 10.90 1.48
C VAL A 491 -5.64 11.65 2.49
N ASN A 492 -6.49 10.94 3.20
CA ASN A 492 -7.11 11.39 4.42
C ASN A 492 -6.04 11.37 5.52
N LYS A 493 -5.52 12.51 5.92
CA LYS A 493 -4.47 12.58 6.96
C LYS A 493 -5.03 12.17 8.33
N LYS A 494 -5.34 10.88 8.50
CA LYS A 494 -5.79 10.35 9.79
C LYS A 494 -4.60 10.19 10.74
N THR A 495 -4.82 10.48 12.04
CA THR A 495 -3.80 10.24 13.06
C THR A 495 -3.55 8.74 13.19
N LEU A 496 -2.29 8.39 13.41
CA LEU A 496 -1.89 6.99 13.55
C LEU A 496 -2.64 6.30 14.70
N LEU A 497 -2.89 7.02 15.79
CA LEU A 497 -3.66 6.49 16.92
C LEU A 497 -5.08 6.11 16.51
N ALA A 498 -5.82 7.02 15.86
CA ALA A 498 -7.19 6.76 15.42
C ALA A 498 -7.25 5.61 14.41
N GLU A 499 -6.29 5.55 13.50
CA GLU A 499 -6.21 4.51 12.46
C GLU A 499 -5.92 3.13 13.07
N VAL A 500 -4.85 3.00 13.86
CA VAL A 500 -4.42 1.70 14.43
C VAL A 500 -5.43 1.15 15.41
N THR A 501 -5.94 1.98 16.32
CA THR A 501 -6.97 1.52 17.30
C THR A 501 -8.26 1.12 16.61
N SER A 502 -8.62 1.76 15.50
CA SER A 502 -9.76 1.34 14.68
C SER A 502 -9.54 -0.05 14.08
N TYR A 503 -8.38 -0.29 13.45
CA TYR A 503 -8.08 -1.60 12.87
C TYR A 503 -8.04 -2.72 13.91
N GLN A 504 -7.48 -2.46 15.10
CA GLN A 504 -7.49 -3.43 16.20
C GLN A 504 -8.91 -3.81 16.59
N GLN A 505 -9.77 -2.82 16.83
CA GLN A 505 -11.13 -3.09 17.26
C GLN A 505 -12.04 -3.63 16.14
N MET A 506 -11.81 -3.21 14.89
CA MET A 506 -12.47 -3.83 13.72
C MET A 506 -12.13 -5.32 13.62
N ALA A 507 -10.84 -5.68 13.76
CA ALA A 507 -10.40 -7.07 13.70
C ALA A 507 -11.04 -7.95 14.78
N LEU A 508 -11.19 -7.42 16.01
CA LEU A 508 -11.81 -8.12 17.13
C LEU A 508 -13.28 -8.52 16.87
N VAL A 509 -14.02 -7.72 16.10
CA VAL A 509 -15.45 -7.96 15.86
C VAL A 509 -15.78 -8.41 14.44
N ALA A 510 -14.79 -8.44 13.54
CA ALA A 510 -14.99 -8.75 12.12
C ALA A 510 -15.55 -10.14 11.84
N SER A 511 -15.52 -11.06 12.80
CA SER A 511 -16.16 -12.39 12.67
C SER A 511 -17.69 -12.30 12.50
N ALA A 512 -18.33 -11.26 13.03
CA ALA A 512 -19.78 -11.10 13.02
C ALA A 512 -20.27 -9.77 12.43
N PHE A 513 -19.37 -8.81 12.19
CA PHE A 513 -19.70 -7.48 11.70
C PHE A 513 -18.97 -7.18 10.42
N ALA A 514 -19.72 -6.66 9.45
CA ALA A 514 -19.18 -6.12 8.22
C ALA A 514 -18.83 -4.64 8.39
N PHE A 515 -17.75 -4.23 7.74
CA PHE A 515 -17.28 -2.85 7.68
C PHE A 515 -17.13 -2.42 6.24
N SER A 516 -17.41 -1.16 5.94
CA SER A 516 -17.26 -0.64 4.60
C SER A 516 -16.89 0.84 4.59
N TRP A 517 -16.34 1.27 3.49
CA TRP A 517 -16.01 2.65 3.19
C TRP A 517 -17.21 3.59 3.35
N SER A 518 -16.92 4.83 3.81
CA SER A 518 -17.86 5.93 3.84
C SER A 518 -17.25 7.20 3.26
N LYS A 519 -18.00 7.92 2.42
CA LYS A 519 -17.58 9.22 1.89
C LYS A 519 -17.30 10.23 3.00
N TRP A 520 -17.93 10.07 4.16
CA TRP A 520 -17.80 10.96 5.30
C TRP A 520 -16.46 10.85 6.02
N ASN A 521 -15.70 9.79 5.76
CA ASN A 521 -14.33 9.69 6.26
C ASN A 521 -13.43 10.80 5.69
N LEU A 522 -13.73 11.32 4.49
CA LEU A 522 -13.05 12.49 3.90
C LEU A 522 -13.42 13.80 4.61
N ALA A 523 -14.67 13.93 5.03
CA ALA A 523 -15.20 15.15 5.65
C ALA A 523 -14.91 15.25 7.16
N SER A 524 -14.62 14.11 7.82
CA SER A 524 -14.29 14.05 9.24
C SER A 524 -12.87 14.56 9.52
N GLY A 525 -12.61 15.04 10.74
CA GLY A 525 -11.30 15.53 11.17
C GLY A 525 -10.18 14.49 11.08
N GLN A 526 -8.94 14.94 11.26
CA GLN A 526 -7.77 14.04 11.22
C GLN A 526 -7.77 13.01 12.34
N ASP A 527 -8.33 13.37 13.49
CA ASP A 527 -8.40 12.52 14.67
C ASP A 527 -9.62 11.58 14.67
N GLN A 528 -10.44 11.65 13.64
CA GLN A 528 -11.69 10.90 13.54
C GLN A 528 -11.69 10.03 12.30
N VAL A 529 -12.21 8.81 12.44
CA VAL A 529 -12.48 7.90 11.31
C VAL A 529 -13.98 7.65 11.23
N VAL A 530 -14.51 7.61 10.02
CA VAL A 530 -15.93 7.32 9.75
C VAL A 530 -16.03 6.17 8.76
N PHE A 531 -16.83 5.17 9.11
CA PHE A 531 -17.06 3.99 8.29
C PHE A 531 -18.45 3.42 8.52
N LYS A 532 -18.90 2.59 7.60
CA LYS A 532 -20.16 1.87 7.72
C LYS A 532 -19.95 0.57 8.50
N VAL A 533 -20.91 0.22 9.34
CA VAL A 533 -20.94 -1.03 10.10
C VAL A 533 -22.32 -1.68 9.95
N SER A 534 -22.33 -3.00 9.81
CA SER A 534 -23.55 -3.81 9.83
C SER A 534 -23.29 -5.14 10.52
N GLU A 535 -24.22 -5.62 11.36
CA GLU A 535 -24.21 -6.99 11.82
C GLU A 535 -24.46 -7.92 10.63
N HIS A 536 -23.58 -8.90 10.43
CA HIS A 536 -23.66 -9.80 9.30
C HIS A 536 -23.32 -11.24 9.68
N LEU A 537 -24.36 -12.07 9.77
CA LEU A 537 -24.24 -13.49 10.13
C LEU A 537 -24.49 -14.43 8.94
N LYS A 538 -24.80 -13.85 7.77
CA LYS A 538 -25.09 -14.55 6.52
C LYS A 538 -23.88 -14.52 5.59
N THR A 539 -23.99 -15.17 4.43
CA THR A 539 -22.96 -15.18 3.39
C THR A 539 -23.28 -14.22 2.22
N ASP A 540 -24.52 -13.68 2.19
CA ASP A 540 -24.97 -12.77 1.13
C ASP A 540 -24.30 -11.40 1.24
N ALA A 541 -24.46 -10.55 0.23
CA ALA A 541 -24.07 -9.15 0.31
C ALA A 541 -24.91 -8.41 1.37
N VAL A 542 -24.27 -7.45 2.07
CA VAL A 542 -24.98 -6.58 3.02
C VAL A 542 -25.90 -5.63 2.23
N LYS A 543 -27.14 -5.51 2.66
CA LYS A 543 -28.09 -4.59 2.03
C LYS A 543 -27.79 -3.15 2.41
N ASP A 544 -28.07 -2.22 1.51
CA ASP A 544 -27.81 -0.80 1.74
C ASP A 544 -28.54 -0.24 2.97
N GLU A 545 -29.73 -0.76 3.29
CA GLU A 545 -30.55 -0.36 4.44
C GLU A 545 -30.00 -0.83 5.80
N ASP A 546 -29.14 -1.87 5.80
CA ASP A 546 -28.59 -2.47 7.02
C ASP A 546 -27.34 -1.75 7.52
N TRP A 547 -26.76 -0.87 6.71
CA TRP A 547 -25.59 -0.11 7.08
C TRP A 547 -25.90 1.05 8.02
N SER A 548 -25.09 1.18 9.07
CA SER A 548 -25.07 2.32 9.99
C SER A 548 -23.71 3.00 9.97
N LEU A 549 -23.70 4.32 10.13
CA LEU A 549 -22.47 5.10 10.18
C LEU A 549 -21.95 5.19 11.61
N TYR A 550 -20.68 4.87 11.79
CA TYR A 550 -19.96 4.96 13.05
C TYR A 550 -18.78 5.90 12.90
N MET A 551 -18.56 6.72 13.90
CA MET A 551 -17.40 7.60 14.04
C MET A 551 -16.60 7.19 15.27
N PHE A 552 -15.28 7.12 15.13
CA PHE A 552 -14.36 6.76 16.21
C PHE A 552 -13.09 7.61 16.14
N ASN A 553 -12.61 8.08 17.28
CA ASN A 553 -11.40 8.90 17.39
C ASN A 553 -10.27 8.25 18.21
N GLY A 554 -10.33 6.95 18.43
CA GLY A 554 -9.38 6.22 19.27
C GLY A 554 -9.73 6.24 20.77
N GLN A 555 -10.61 7.15 21.21
CA GLN A 555 -11.01 7.32 22.61
C GLN A 555 -12.53 7.34 22.84
N ARG A 556 -13.29 7.70 21.81
CA ARG A 556 -14.75 7.77 21.82
C ARG A 556 -15.31 7.25 20.53
N ALA A 557 -16.31 6.39 20.63
CA ALA A 557 -17.11 5.86 19.55
C ALA A 557 -18.54 6.36 19.64
N GLN A 558 -19.14 6.68 18.49
CA GLN A 558 -20.53 7.10 18.39
C GLN A 558 -21.16 6.64 17.07
N ARG A 559 -22.47 6.38 17.10
CA ARG A 559 -23.27 6.15 15.91
C ARG A 559 -23.82 7.48 15.41
N LEU A 560 -23.60 7.78 14.13
CA LEU A 560 -24.02 9.03 13.53
C LEU A 560 -25.49 8.99 13.12
N LYS A 561 -26.19 10.11 13.25
CA LYS A 561 -27.57 10.28 12.79
C LYS A 561 -27.69 10.38 11.26
N ILE A 562 -26.63 10.82 10.58
CA ILE A 562 -26.56 10.95 9.13
C ILE A 562 -26.46 9.59 8.45
N SER A 563 -26.76 9.55 7.15
CA SER A 563 -26.57 8.40 6.26
C SER A 563 -25.61 8.76 5.11
N GLU A 564 -25.23 7.81 4.29
CA GLU A 564 -24.44 8.06 3.07
C GLU A 564 -25.15 8.99 2.08
N THR A 565 -26.49 9.05 2.13
CA THR A 565 -27.30 9.90 1.25
C THR A 565 -27.53 11.31 1.78
N SER A 566 -27.07 11.61 3.01
CA SER A 566 -27.20 12.96 3.61
C SER A 566 -26.44 14.00 2.78
N GLU A 567 -26.90 15.26 2.81
CA GLU A 567 -26.32 16.37 2.04
C GLU A 567 -25.06 16.95 2.68
N ALA A 568 -24.96 16.91 4.00
CA ALA A 568 -23.83 17.46 4.75
C ALA A 568 -23.38 16.51 5.86
N PHE A 569 -22.11 16.61 6.23
CA PHE A 569 -21.55 15.92 7.39
C PHE A 569 -22.05 16.57 8.68
N SER A 570 -22.46 15.74 9.64
CA SER A 570 -22.79 16.14 11.00
C SER A 570 -22.29 15.06 11.97
N GLU A 571 -21.75 15.51 13.10
CA GLU A 571 -21.34 14.64 14.22
C GLU A 571 -22.49 14.31 15.17
N ASP A 572 -23.74 14.63 14.80
CA ASP A 572 -24.89 14.39 15.65
C ASP A 572 -25.08 12.92 15.95
N LEU A 573 -25.30 12.63 17.22
CA LEU A 573 -25.55 11.29 17.72
C LEU A 573 -26.89 10.76 17.21
N ALA A 574 -26.95 9.52 16.78
CA ALA A 574 -28.18 8.86 16.37
C ALA A 574 -29.14 8.72 17.58
N GLU A 575 -30.43 8.77 17.31
CA GLU A 575 -31.46 8.69 18.37
C GLU A 575 -31.37 7.34 19.12
N ASN A 576 -31.59 7.40 20.43
CA ASN A 576 -31.51 6.24 21.33
C ASN A 576 -30.13 5.55 21.34
N THR A 577 -29.06 6.28 21.08
CA THR A 577 -27.69 5.78 21.20
C THR A 577 -26.91 6.57 22.25
N GLU A 578 -25.84 6.01 22.75
CA GLU A 578 -24.95 6.62 23.74
C GLU A 578 -23.52 6.68 23.21
N PHE A 579 -22.68 7.52 23.83
CA PHE A 579 -21.24 7.50 23.58
C PHE A 579 -20.60 6.30 24.28
N HIS A 580 -19.60 5.71 23.66
CA HIS A 580 -18.77 4.68 24.24
C HIS A 580 -17.29 5.05 24.12
N SER A 581 -16.50 4.61 25.08
CA SER A 581 -15.04 4.80 25.03
C SER A 581 -14.36 3.89 24.02
N THR A 582 -15.06 2.87 23.51
CA THR A 582 -14.55 1.91 22.55
C THR A 582 -15.55 1.61 21.44
N LEU A 583 -15.05 1.29 20.26
CA LEU A 583 -15.87 0.84 19.14
C LEU A 583 -16.54 -0.51 19.45
N TYR A 584 -15.83 -1.39 20.16
CA TYR A 584 -16.34 -2.71 20.55
C TYR A 584 -17.63 -2.58 21.39
N HIS A 585 -17.65 -1.70 22.40
CA HIS A 585 -18.84 -1.54 23.26
C HIS A 585 -19.99 -0.89 22.53
N LEU A 586 -19.71 0.10 21.67
CA LEU A 586 -20.73 0.69 20.82
C LEU A 586 -21.40 -0.34 19.90
N ILE A 587 -20.62 -1.23 19.30
CA ILE A 587 -21.14 -2.31 18.45
C ILE A 587 -21.92 -3.33 19.31
N LYS A 588 -21.41 -3.69 20.48
CA LYS A 588 -22.01 -4.64 21.42
C LYS A 588 -23.42 -4.24 21.86
N ASP A 589 -23.71 -2.94 22.02
CA ASP A 589 -25.02 -2.42 22.40
C ASP A 589 -26.12 -2.71 21.39
N PHE A 590 -25.77 -2.86 20.11
CA PHE A 590 -26.71 -3.14 19.02
C PHE A 590 -26.60 -4.56 18.48
N ALA A 591 -25.69 -5.36 19.04
CA ALA A 591 -25.40 -6.70 18.60
C ALA A 591 -26.43 -7.72 19.10
N SER A 592 -26.78 -8.68 18.24
CA SER A 592 -27.52 -9.87 18.67
C SER A 592 -26.65 -10.78 19.56
N GLU A 593 -27.29 -11.61 20.38
CA GLU A 593 -26.58 -12.60 21.19
C GLU A 593 -25.73 -13.55 20.33
N GLY A 594 -26.23 -13.92 19.14
CA GLY A 594 -25.51 -14.76 18.18
C GLY A 594 -24.24 -14.10 17.65
N ALA A 595 -24.28 -12.78 17.40
CA ALA A 595 -23.11 -12.02 16.96
C ALA A 595 -22.05 -11.94 18.07
N ILE A 596 -22.46 -11.65 19.29
CA ILE A 596 -21.57 -11.60 20.46
C ILE A 596 -20.91 -12.96 20.70
N GLU A 597 -21.68 -14.05 20.60
CA GLU A 597 -21.14 -15.41 20.76
C GLU A 597 -20.11 -15.73 19.67
N LYS A 598 -20.36 -15.31 18.42
CA LYS A 598 -19.44 -15.52 17.29
C LYS A 598 -18.15 -14.72 17.48
N VAL A 599 -18.24 -13.46 17.93
CA VAL A 599 -17.07 -12.62 18.27
C VAL A 599 -16.21 -13.28 19.36
N LYS A 600 -16.83 -13.79 20.42
CA LYS A 600 -16.09 -14.45 21.53
C LYS A 600 -15.42 -15.77 21.13
N LYS A 601 -15.92 -16.45 20.11
CA LYS A 601 -15.38 -17.72 19.60
C LYS A 601 -14.31 -17.53 18.51
N ALA A 602 -14.14 -16.32 18.01
CA ALA A 602 -13.17 -16.05 16.95
C ALA A 602 -11.75 -16.41 17.38
N SER A 603 -11.02 -17.08 16.49
CA SER A 603 -9.63 -17.48 16.73
C SER A 603 -8.72 -16.28 16.82
N CYS A 604 -7.75 -16.28 17.76
CA CYS A 604 -6.75 -15.22 17.86
C CYS A 604 -5.91 -15.05 16.58
N LEU A 605 -5.66 -16.14 15.87
CA LEU A 605 -4.91 -16.12 14.60
C LEU A 605 -5.72 -15.49 13.46
N PHE A 606 -7.03 -15.73 13.43
CA PHE A 606 -7.93 -15.10 12.48
C PHE A 606 -8.01 -13.58 12.71
N ILE A 607 -8.16 -13.16 13.97
CA ILE A 607 -8.16 -11.74 14.37
C ILE A 607 -6.86 -11.07 13.93
N ASP A 608 -5.72 -11.70 14.19
CA ASP A 608 -4.41 -11.17 13.84
C ASP A 608 -4.18 -11.10 12.32
N ALA A 609 -4.64 -12.08 11.54
CA ALA A 609 -4.55 -12.06 10.09
C ALA A 609 -5.35 -10.91 9.47
N ILE A 610 -6.56 -10.64 9.97
CA ILE A 610 -7.37 -9.48 9.57
C ILE A 610 -6.62 -8.17 9.89
N TYR A 611 -6.13 -8.05 11.11
CA TYR A 611 -5.42 -6.87 11.54
C TYR A 611 -4.18 -6.58 10.68
N GLN A 612 -3.40 -7.61 10.33
CA GLN A 612 -2.23 -7.47 9.47
C GLN A 612 -2.60 -6.92 8.08
N LEU A 613 -3.67 -7.42 7.46
CA LEU A 613 -4.11 -6.93 6.15
C LEU A 613 -4.66 -5.50 6.21
N LEU A 614 -5.40 -5.15 7.27
CA LEU A 614 -5.88 -3.78 7.48
C LEU A 614 -4.73 -2.79 7.65
N ILE A 615 -3.72 -3.14 8.44
CA ILE A 615 -2.50 -2.32 8.61
C ILE A 615 -1.70 -2.24 7.31
N ALA A 616 -1.58 -3.33 6.56
CA ALA A 616 -0.84 -3.35 5.30
C ALA A 616 -1.50 -2.48 4.23
N THR A 617 -2.83 -2.45 4.16
CA THR A 617 -3.58 -1.70 3.15
C THR A 617 -3.93 -0.28 3.56
N ARG A 618 -4.01 0.01 4.87
CA ARG A 618 -4.35 1.33 5.42
C ARG A 618 -5.60 1.95 4.80
N VAL A 619 -6.65 1.15 4.66
CA VAL A 619 -7.87 1.53 3.93
C VAL A 619 -8.59 2.78 4.48
N LEU A 620 -8.45 3.12 5.75
CA LEU A 620 -9.06 4.33 6.34
C LEU A 620 -8.33 5.61 5.92
N THR A 621 -7.03 5.53 5.65
CA THR A 621 -6.21 6.68 5.25
C THR A 621 -6.15 6.84 3.74
N TYR A 622 -6.15 5.75 2.98
CA TYR A 622 -5.94 5.74 1.53
C TYR A 622 -7.23 5.52 0.70
N SER A 623 -8.40 5.83 1.27
CA SER A 623 -9.69 5.77 0.55
C SER A 623 -10.46 7.08 0.62
#